data_5e337bb1d0c2a4505169000bd9cce2a4
#
_entry.id   5e337bb1d0c2a4505169000bd9cce2a4
#
_cell.length_a   1.000
_cell.length_b   1.000
_cell.length_c   1.000
_cell.angle_alpha   90.00
_cell.angle_beta   90.00
_cell.angle_gamma   90.00
#
_symmetry.space_group_name_H-M   'P 1'
#
loop_
_entity.id
_entity.type
_entity.pdbx_description
1 polymer ?
#
loop_
_entity_poly.entity_id
_entity_poly.type
_entity_poly.pdbx_seq_one_letter_code
_entity_poly.pdbx_strand_id
1 'polypeptide(L)'
;MRPVLRLSAVVVAASTAVAAARLQSPAQLEAPRPIAAGTSLWTEELTWMEVRDAVRAGKTTVVVGTGGVEQNGPYLAGGKHNFVLATVMPEIAAAIGNTLLAPIVKFVPEGAIEPTPRGHMAYPGTISLEPATFEALLTDICRSYKAHGFLDIILIGDSGGNQRGLQNVATALNAKWAADRARVHFLPEYYDEDRWSYDFLKAQGIVQIDKTPPAGQPADRRTDTRNGMHDDIYYTAQAAVQDPRLIRADERVKAGLFSLHGVELAPVARTVELGRKLAVYRAGIVARAFQASLKRLRQ
;
A
#
# COMPACT_ATOMS: atom_id res chain seq x y z
N MET A 1 -32.35 7.64 75.83
CA MET A 1 -31.61 8.62 75.04
C MET A 1 -30.54 7.85 74.25
N ARG A 2 -30.68 7.71 72.95
CA ARG A 2 -29.68 7.04 72.05
C ARG A 2 -28.96 8.13 71.30
N PRO A 3 -27.64 8.12 71.18
CA PRO A 3 -26.91 9.14 70.37
C PRO A 3 -27.05 8.81 68.88
N VAL A 4 -27.37 9.86 68.10
CA VAL A 4 -27.41 9.82 66.66
C VAL A 4 -25.97 10.07 66.15
N LEU A 5 -25.40 9.06 65.50
CA LEU A 5 -24.09 9.16 64.85
C LEU A 5 -24.30 9.89 63.49
N ARG A 6 -23.78 11.08 63.37
CA ARG A 6 -23.77 11.79 62.08
C ARG A 6 -22.55 11.30 61.27
N LEU A 7 -22.82 10.57 60.16
CA LEU A 7 -21.81 10.20 59.18
C LEU A 7 -21.57 11.42 58.28
N SER A 8 -20.42 12.05 58.37
CA SER A 8 -19.98 13.06 57.43
C SER A 8 -19.39 12.37 56.22
N ALA A 9 -20.07 12.42 55.05
CA ALA A 9 -19.52 11.95 53.80
C ALA A 9 -18.48 12.95 53.29
N VAL A 10 -17.22 12.55 53.27
CA VAL A 10 -16.15 13.28 52.61
C VAL A 10 -16.21 12.92 51.13
N VAL A 11 -16.68 13.86 50.31
CA VAL A 11 -16.61 13.74 48.86
C VAL A 11 -15.18 14.09 48.44
N VAL A 12 -14.37 13.07 48.14
CA VAL A 12 -13.08 13.25 47.50
C VAL A 12 -13.34 13.52 46.00
N ALA A 13 -13.32 14.75 45.58
CA ALA A 13 -13.31 15.13 44.17
C ALA A 13 -11.93 14.73 43.59
N ALA A 14 -11.87 13.57 42.92
CA ALA A 14 -10.73 13.19 42.09
C ALA A 14 -10.67 14.09 40.86
N SER A 15 -9.87 15.15 40.90
CA SER A 15 -9.52 15.95 39.75
C SER A 15 -8.64 15.10 38.83
N THR A 16 -9.24 14.43 37.85
CA THR A 16 -8.49 13.90 36.72
C THR A 16 -8.00 15.08 35.88
N ALA A 17 -6.82 15.58 36.19
CA ALA A 17 -6.08 16.42 35.29
C ALA A 17 -5.72 15.58 34.05
N VAL A 18 -6.54 15.65 33.02
CA VAL A 18 -6.12 15.25 31.67
C VAL A 18 -4.95 16.19 31.36
N ALA A 19 -3.73 15.66 31.39
CA ALA A 19 -2.55 16.36 30.91
C ALA A 19 -2.83 16.64 29.41
N ALA A 20 -3.36 17.83 29.10
CA ALA A 20 -3.43 18.32 27.74
C ALA A 20 -1.98 18.26 27.22
N ALA A 21 -1.74 17.36 26.26
CA ALA A 21 -0.47 17.33 25.55
C ALA A 21 -0.18 18.78 25.16
N ARG A 22 0.90 19.36 25.66
CA ARG A 22 1.27 20.73 25.34
C ARG A 22 1.45 20.77 23.84
N LEU A 23 0.49 21.38 23.13
CA LEU A 23 0.65 21.67 21.72
C LEU A 23 1.98 22.38 21.56
N GLN A 24 2.80 21.93 20.61
CA GLN A 24 4.04 22.62 20.29
C GLN A 24 3.70 24.09 19.98
N SER A 25 4.48 25.01 20.54
CA SER A 25 4.26 26.43 20.26
C SER A 25 4.53 26.70 18.77
N PRO A 26 3.90 27.71 18.15
CA PRO A 26 4.23 28.11 16.79
C PRO A 26 5.73 28.29 16.55
N ALA A 27 6.46 28.83 17.53
CA ALA A 27 7.92 28.97 17.46
C ALA A 27 8.66 27.62 17.34
N GLN A 28 8.18 26.56 18.00
CA GLN A 28 8.74 25.21 17.85
C GLN A 28 8.51 24.63 16.47
N LEU A 29 7.32 24.88 15.89
CA LEU A 29 6.99 24.44 14.53
C LEU A 29 7.81 25.16 13.46
N GLU A 30 8.29 26.40 13.74
CA GLU A 30 9.13 27.18 12.84
C GLU A 30 10.64 27.00 13.07
N ALA A 31 11.03 26.29 14.11
CA ALA A 31 12.45 26.09 14.43
C ALA A 31 13.22 25.48 13.24
N PRO A 32 14.42 25.98 12.94
CA PRO A 32 15.24 25.39 11.88
C PRO A 32 15.71 23.99 12.27
N ARG A 33 15.89 23.11 11.28
CA ARG A 33 16.49 21.80 11.53
C ARG A 33 17.92 21.94 12.03
N PRO A 34 18.30 21.20 13.07
CA PRO A 34 19.66 21.25 13.61
C PRO A 34 20.69 20.48 12.77
N ILE A 35 20.25 19.58 11.89
CA ILE A 35 21.07 18.72 11.04
C ILE A 35 20.53 18.69 9.61
N ALA A 36 21.34 18.21 8.67
CA ALA A 36 20.92 18.00 7.28
C ALA A 36 19.76 16.98 7.18
N ALA A 37 18.98 17.08 6.11
CA ALA A 37 17.92 16.09 5.83
C ALA A 37 18.51 14.75 5.41
N GLY A 38 17.82 13.68 5.78
CA GLY A 38 18.00 12.36 5.18
C GLY A 38 17.56 12.33 3.72
N THR A 39 17.88 11.24 3.04
CA THR A 39 17.59 11.04 1.61
C THR A 39 16.33 10.20 1.36
N SER A 40 15.70 9.67 2.41
CA SER A 40 14.50 8.85 2.29
C SER A 40 13.32 9.64 1.70
N LEU A 41 12.45 8.92 1.01
CA LEU A 41 11.15 9.43 0.56
C LEU A 41 10.01 8.96 1.46
N TRP A 42 10.25 7.99 2.35
CA TRP A 42 9.25 7.43 3.26
C TRP A 42 9.02 8.35 4.45
N THR A 43 7.78 8.80 4.66
CA THR A 43 7.46 9.71 5.76
C THR A 43 7.72 9.10 7.14
N GLU A 44 7.70 7.78 7.27
CA GLU A 44 8.03 7.06 8.51
C GLU A 44 9.53 7.00 8.82
N GLU A 45 10.38 7.27 7.85
CA GLU A 45 11.84 7.33 7.98
C GLU A 45 12.36 8.76 8.11
N LEU A 46 11.49 9.75 7.94
CA LEU A 46 11.79 11.17 8.06
C LEU A 46 11.36 11.71 9.43
N THR A 47 12.13 12.65 9.95
CA THR A 47 11.67 13.44 11.10
C THR A 47 10.56 14.40 10.68
N TRP A 48 9.74 14.85 11.63
CA TRP A 48 8.69 15.81 11.34
C TRP A 48 9.19 17.12 10.71
N MET A 49 10.41 17.55 11.07
CA MET A 49 11.04 18.73 10.48
C MET A 49 11.40 18.52 9.01
N GLU A 50 11.86 17.32 8.66
CA GLU A 50 12.18 16.97 7.26
C GLU A 50 10.92 16.91 6.41
N VAL A 51 9.82 16.32 6.93
CA VAL A 51 8.54 16.32 6.23
C VAL A 51 8.02 17.74 6.06
N ARG A 52 8.04 18.58 7.12
CA ARG A 52 7.64 19.98 7.05
C ARG A 52 8.41 20.73 5.94
N ASP A 53 9.73 20.60 5.95
CA ASP A 53 10.59 21.31 5.02
C ASP A 53 10.44 20.80 3.58
N ALA A 54 10.22 19.50 3.40
CA ALA A 54 9.92 18.91 2.10
C ALA A 54 8.60 19.45 1.52
N VAL A 55 7.54 19.52 2.33
CA VAL A 55 6.25 20.10 1.91
C VAL A 55 6.40 21.57 1.56
N ARG A 56 7.14 22.35 2.36
CA ARG A 56 7.44 23.77 2.09
C ARG A 56 8.26 23.95 0.81
N ALA A 57 9.14 23.02 0.51
CA ALA A 57 9.92 22.99 -0.74
C ALA A 57 9.12 22.50 -1.97
N GLY A 58 7.81 22.22 -1.83
CA GLY A 58 6.93 21.86 -2.92
C GLY A 58 6.67 20.35 -3.08
N LYS A 59 7.17 19.48 -2.18
CA LYS A 59 6.79 18.06 -2.16
C LYS A 59 5.40 17.89 -1.53
N THR A 60 4.38 18.27 -2.29
CA THR A 60 2.98 18.29 -1.81
C THR A 60 2.15 17.09 -2.28
N THR A 61 2.77 16.13 -2.94
CA THR A 61 2.16 14.87 -3.31
C THR A 61 2.59 13.75 -2.37
N VAL A 62 1.68 12.88 -1.96
CA VAL A 62 1.98 11.66 -1.20
C VAL A 62 1.32 10.45 -1.82
N VAL A 63 2.05 9.33 -1.92
CA VAL A 63 1.52 8.04 -2.35
C VAL A 63 1.20 7.19 -1.11
N VAL A 64 -0.03 6.74 -1.01
CA VAL A 64 -0.51 5.79 0.00
C VAL A 64 -0.76 4.47 -0.70
N GLY A 65 0.13 3.51 -0.47
CA GLY A 65 0.02 2.16 -1.00
C GLY A 65 -0.69 1.24 -0.02
N THR A 66 -1.65 0.45 -0.51
CA THR A 66 -2.35 -0.58 0.27
C THR A 66 -1.99 -1.95 -0.28
N GLY A 67 -1.37 -2.77 0.56
CA GLY A 67 -0.89 -4.09 0.20
C GLY A 67 -1.86 -5.19 0.57
N GLY A 68 -1.45 -6.04 1.51
CA GLY A 68 -2.19 -7.16 2.05
C GLY A 68 -1.28 -8.23 2.63
N VAL A 69 -1.86 -9.11 3.42
CA VAL A 69 -1.23 -10.33 3.91
C VAL A 69 -2.17 -11.48 3.62
N GLU A 70 -1.86 -12.25 2.59
CA GLU A 70 -2.69 -13.34 2.10
C GLU A 70 -1.86 -14.56 1.71
N GLN A 71 -2.51 -15.70 1.52
CA GLN A 71 -1.85 -16.88 1.00
C GLN A 71 -1.51 -16.73 -0.48
N ASN A 72 -0.35 -17.24 -0.90
CA ASN A 72 0.14 -17.15 -2.29
C ASN A 72 0.69 -18.49 -2.82
N GLY A 73 0.32 -19.59 -2.16
CA GLY A 73 0.83 -20.91 -2.48
C GLY A 73 2.14 -21.22 -1.74
N PRO A 74 2.88 -22.25 -2.20
CA PRO A 74 3.99 -22.82 -1.44
C PRO A 74 5.30 -22.02 -1.54
N TYR A 75 5.40 -21.07 -2.47
CA TYR A 75 6.68 -20.46 -2.81
C TYR A 75 6.78 -18.98 -2.49
N LEU A 76 5.69 -18.24 -2.56
CA LEU A 76 5.68 -16.79 -2.37
C LEU A 76 5.16 -16.43 -0.98
N ALA A 77 5.91 -15.60 -0.28
CA ALA A 77 5.56 -15.14 1.07
C ALA A 77 4.21 -14.43 1.12
N GLY A 78 3.46 -14.59 2.22
CA GLY A 78 2.11 -14.04 2.40
C GLY A 78 2.01 -12.50 2.29
N GLY A 79 3.10 -11.79 2.52
CA GLY A 79 3.17 -10.33 2.36
C GLY A 79 3.53 -9.85 0.95
N LYS A 80 3.34 -10.63 -0.10
CA LYS A 80 3.77 -10.30 -1.48
C LYS A 80 3.41 -8.88 -1.90
N HIS A 81 2.17 -8.47 -1.66
CA HIS A 81 1.67 -7.15 -2.03
C HIS A 81 2.44 -6.00 -1.34
N ASN A 82 2.84 -6.21 -0.08
CA ASN A 82 3.65 -5.21 0.64
C ASN A 82 5.06 -5.11 0.05
N PHE A 83 5.65 -6.24 -0.36
CA PHE A 83 6.99 -6.27 -0.96
C PHE A 83 7.00 -5.69 -2.37
N VAL A 84 5.94 -5.93 -3.14
CA VAL A 84 5.74 -5.31 -4.45
C VAL A 84 5.64 -3.79 -4.31
N LEU A 85 4.81 -3.29 -3.39
CA LEU A 85 4.69 -1.86 -3.12
C LEU A 85 6.01 -1.24 -2.67
N ALA A 86 6.77 -1.92 -1.78
CA ALA A 86 8.09 -1.44 -1.35
C ALA A 86 9.08 -1.32 -2.52
N THR A 87 8.91 -2.13 -3.57
CA THR A 87 9.71 -2.07 -4.78
C THR A 87 9.24 -0.99 -5.75
N VAL A 88 7.92 -0.82 -5.92
CA VAL A 88 7.35 0.04 -6.97
C VAL A 88 7.17 1.48 -6.52
N MET A 89 6.81 1.74 -5.25
CA MET A 89 6.49 3.09 -4.78
C MET A 89 7.66 4.08 -4.88
N PRO A 90 8.92 3.71 -4.61
CA PRO A 90 10.06 4.60 -4.87
C PRO A 90 10.18 5.02 -6.33
N GLU A 91 9.93 4.11 -7.27
CA GLU A 91 9.96 4.38 -8.71
C GLU A 91 8.79 5.31 -9.12
N ILE A 92 7.61 5.14 -8.50
CA ILE A 92 6.47 6.07 -8.68
C ILE A 92 6.85 7.47 -8.22
N ALA A 93 7.45 7.60 -7.04
CA ALA A 93 7.88 8.89 -6.52
C ALA A 93 8.92 9.56 -7.42
N ALA A 94 9.87 8.78 -7.94
CA ALA A 94 10.87 9.27 -8.90
C ALA A 94 10.23 9.74 -10.21
N ALA A 95 9.25 9.00 -10.73
CA ALA A 95 8.56 9.34 -11.96
C ALA A 95 7.66 10.58 -11.85
N ILE A 96 7.08 10.84 -10.68
CA ILE A 96 6.22 12.02 -10.41
C ILE A 96 7.04 13.24 -10.01
N GLY A 97 8.09 13.08 -9.19
CA GLY A 97 9.04 14.10 -8.80
C GLY A 97 8.78 14.75 -7.42
N ASN A 98 7.69 15.50 -7.24
CA ASN A 98 7.40 16.23 -5.99
C ASN A 98 6.68 15.38 -4.92
N THR A 99 7.12 14.15 -4.70
CA THR A 99 6.37 13.11 -4.02
C THR A 99 7.10 12.57 -2.80
N LEU A 100 6.34 12.34 -1.72
CA LEU A 100 6.73 11.51 -0.58
C LEU A 100 5.89 10.22 -0.55
N LEU A 101 6.32 9.26 0.25
CA LEU A 101 5.69 7.95 0.39
C LEU A 101 5.14 7.79 1.81
N ALA A 102 3.88 7.42 1.92
CA ALA A 102 3.28 7.01 3.19
C ALA A 102 3.75 5.60 3.58
N PRO A 103 3.74 5.25 4.87
CA PRO A 103 3.85 3.85 5.30
C PRO A 103 2.86 2.98 4.54
N ILE A 104 3.30 1.78 4.13
CA ILE A 104 2.43 0.84 3.43
C ILE A 104 1.33 0.35 4.38
N VAL A 105 0.08 0.47 3.98
CA VAL A 105 -1.07 -0.10 4.69
C VAL A 105 -1.09 -1.61 4.42
N LYS A 106 -0.64 -2.39 5.39
CA LYS A 106 -0.43 -3.84 5.26
C LYS A 106 -1.66 -4.68 5.55
N PHE A 107 -2.64 -4.13 6.24
CA PHE A 107 -3.87 -4.82 6.62
C PHE A 107 -5.04 -4.24 5.83
N VAL A 108 -5.69 -5.10 5.05
CA VAL A 108 -6.70 -4.75 4.05
C VAL A 108 -7.76 -5.86 3.98
N PRO A 109 -8.88 -5.69 3.26
CA PRO A 109 -9.85 -6.77 3.05
C PRO A 109 -9.28 -7.89 2.15
N GLU A 110 -9.12 -9.11 2.72
CA GLU A 110 -8.61 -10.31 2.01
C GLU A 110 -9.60 -11.48 2.06
N GLY A 111 -10.81 -11.23 2.53
CA GLY A 111 -11.86 -12.24 2.61
C GLY A 111 -12.71 -12.08 3.87
N ALA A 112 -13.80 -12.84 3.95
CA ALA A 112 -14.68 -12.85 5.10
C ALA A 112 -14.02 -13.54 6.29
N ILE A 113 -14.08 -12.90 7.47
CA ILE A 113 -13.56 -13.43 8.73
C ILE A 113 -14.60 -14.34 9.37
N GLU A 114 -15.84 -13.90 9.43
CA GLU A 114 -16.96 -14.55 10.11
C GLU A 114 -18.21 -14.65 9.20
N PRO A 115 -19.15 -15.53 9.46
CA PRO A 115 -19.17 -16.62 10.46
C PRO A 115 -18.27 -17.81 10.07
N THR A 116 -17.82 -17.89 8.83
CA THR A 116 -16.92 -18.90 8.30
C THR A 116 -15.89 -18.20 7.44
N PRO A 117 -14.58 -18.40 7.68
CA PRO A 117 -13.55 -17.81 6.86
C PRO A 117 -13.69 -18.19 5.38
N ARG A 118 -13.66 -17.17 4.50
CA ARG A 118 -13.78 -17.35 3.03
C ARG A 118 -12.78 -16.46 2.29
N GLY A 119 -12.56 -16.79 1.02
CA GLY A 119 -11.52 -16.15 0.23
C GLY A 119 -10.14 -16.57 0.75
N HIS A 120 -9.20 -15.64 0.78
CA HIS A 120 -7.86 -15.91 1.32
C HIS A 120 -7.88 -16.26 2.81
N MET A 121 -8.90 -15.82 3.55
CA MET A 121 -9.08 -16.16 4.96
C MET A 121 -9.27 -17.66 5.23
N ALA A 122 -9.57 -18.47 4.22
CA ALA A 122 -9.58 -19.92 4.36
C ALA A 122 -8.18 -20.54 4.60
N TYR A 123 -7.13 -19.77 4.41
CA TYR A 123 -5.73 -20.22 4.54
C TYR A 123 -5.05 -19.59 5.74
N PRO A 124 -4.31 -20.37 6.56
CA PRO A 124 -3.57 -19.85 7.70
C PRO A 124 -2.56 -18.77 7.33
N GLY A 125 -2.46 -17.73 8.18
CA GLY A 125 -1.54 -16.61 8.00
C GLY A 125 -2.14 -15.43 7.23
N THR A 126 -3.29 -15.57 6.59
CA THR A 126 -4.04 -14.44 6.02
C THR A 126 -4.62 -13.56 7.12
N ILE A 127 -4.56 -12.24 6.93
CA ILE A 127 -5.16 -11.26 7.83
C ILE A 127 -6.08 -10.37 7.00
N SER A 128 -7.33 -10.23 7.43
CA SER A 128 -8.32 -9.42 6.74
C SER A 128 -8.89 -8.32 7.64
N LEU A 129 -9.25 -7.20 7.06
CA LEU A 129 -10.06 -6.17 7.68
C LEU A 129 -11.49 -6.21 7.11
N GLU A 130 -12.45 -5.79 7.93
CA GLU A 130 -13.76 -5.43 7.40
C GLU A 130 -13.64 -4.20 6.49
N PRO A 131 -14.39 -4.15 5.37
CA PRO A 131 -14.32 -3.02 4.43
C PRO A 131 -14.53 -1.66 5.08
N ALA A 132 -15.45 -1.55 6.03
CA ALA A 132 -15.72 -0.30 6.74
C ALA A 132 -14.51 0.16 7.59
N THR A 133 -13.81 -0.78 8.24
CA THR A 133 -12.59 -0.48 9.01
C THR A 133 -11.46 0.01 8.09
N PHE A 134 -11.30 -0.63 6.93
CA PHE A 134 -10.32 -0.23 5.94
C PHE A 134 -10.60 1.18 5.37
N GLU A 135 -11.86 1.47 5.02
CA GLU A 135 -12.25 2.80 4.54
C GLU A 135 -12.08 3.89 5.60
N ALA A 136 -12.39 3.59 6.87
CA ALA A 136 -12.18 4.50 7.99
C ALA A 136 -10.69 4.82 8.19
N LEU A 137 -9.83 3.78 8.20
CA LEU A 137 -8.38 3.93 8.28
C LEU A 137 -7.82 4.82 7.17
N LEU A 138 -8.19 4.55 5.93
CA LEU A 138 -7.74 5.33 4.77
C LEU A 138 -8.22 6.77 4.82
N THR A 139 -9.47 6.98 5.27
CA THR A 139 -10.04 8.31 5.45
C THR A 139 -9.22 9.13 6.42
N ASP A 140 -8.82 8.55 7.56
CA ASP A 140 -8.02 9.27 8.56
C ASP A 140 -6.57 9.48 8.10
N ILE A 141 -5.97 8.56 7.36
CA ILE A 141 -4.66 8.75 6.72
C ILE A 141 -4.70 9.94 5.76
N CYS A 142 -5.68 9.98 4.85
CA CYS A 142 -5.82 11.08 3.89
C CYS A 142 -6.05 12.44 4.58
N ARG A 143 -6.89 12.47 5.63
CA ARG A 143 -7.15 13.68 6.43
C ARG A 143 -5.89 14.17 7.13
N SER A 144 -5.07 13.25 7.64
CA SER A 144 -3.80 13.58 8.31
C SER A 144 -2.82 14.22 7.34
N TYR A 145 -2.62 13.65 6.15
CA TYR A 145 -1.74 14.24 5.14
C TYR A 145 -2.24 15.60 4.66
N LYS A 146 -3.56 15.75 4.41
CA LYS A 146 -4.14 17.05 4.09
C LYS A 146 -3.87 18.10 5.18
N ALA A 147 -4.03 17.74 6.45
CA ALA A 147 -3.79 18.65 7.60
C ALA A 147 -2.34 19.14 7.66
N HIS A 148 -1.39 18.35 7.13
CA HIS A 148 0.03 18.70 7.08
C HIS A 148 0.46 19.38 5.77
N GLY A 149 -0.49 19.77 4.90
CA GLY A 149 -0.22 20.57 3.71
C GLY A 149 0.00 19.80 2.42
N PHE A 150 -0.25 18.48 2.40
CA PHE A 150 -0.27 17.73 1.16
C PHE A 150 -1.52 18.08 0.34
N LEU A 151 -1.33 18.31 -0.94
CA LEU A 151 -2.37 18.75 -1.87
C LEU A 151 -2.88 17.61 -2.76
N ASP A 152 -2.04 16.64 -3.07
CA ASP A 152 -2.36 15.50 -3.91
C ASP A 152 -2.05 14.21 -3.15
N ILE A 153 -3.10 13.46 -2.82
CA ILE A 153 -2.99 12.20 -2.09
C ILE A 153 -3.36 11.09 -3.06
N ILE A 154 -2.37 10.30 -3.46
CA ILE A 154 -2.54 9.20 -4.42
C ILE A 154 -2.83 7.93 -3.64
N LEU A 155 -3.93 7.25 -3.97
CA LEU A 155 -4.29 5.95 -3.44
C LEU A 155 -4.05 4.88 -4.51
N ILE A 156 -3.24 3.89 -4.20
CA ILE A 156 -2.99 2.70 -5.02
C ILE A 156 -3.18 1.44 -4.19
N GLY A 157 -3.69 0.38 -4.79
CA GLY A 157 -3.92 -0.90 -4.12
C GLY A 157 -3.36 -2.06 -4.93
N ASP A 158 -2.56 -2.91 -4.29
CA ASP A 158 -1.91 -4.04 -4.93
C ASP A 158 -2.71 -5.36 -4.81
N SER A 159 -3.82 -5.37 -4.03
CA SER A 159 -4.78 -6.47 -3.93
C SER A 159 -6.14 -6.08 -4.51
N GLY A 160 -6.87 -7.05 -5.06
CA GLY A 160 -8.21 -6.84 -5.62
C GLY A 160 -9.24 -6.38 -4.58
N GLY A 161 -9.11 -6.85 -3.33
CA GLY A 161 -9.98 -6.47 -2.22
C GLY A 161 -9.91 -4.99 -1.84
N ASN A 162 -8.83 -4.31 -2.22
CA ASN A 162 -8.59 -2.90 -1.87
C ASN A 162 -9.36 -1.93 -2.77
N GLN A 163 -9.60 -2.29 -4.03
CA GLN A 163 -9.99 -1.35 -5.09
C GLN A 163 -11.27 -0.57 -4.78
N ARG A 164 -12.30 -1.27 -4.30
CA ARG A 164 -13.59 -0.64 -3.98
C ARG A 164 -13.47 0.36 -2.83
N GLY A 165 -12.76 -0.01 -1.76
CA GLY A 165 -12.56 0.87 -0.60
C GLY A 165 -11.77 2.13 -0.96
N LEU A 166 -10.70 1.99 -1.77
CA LEU A 166 -9.92 3.11 -2.28
C LEU A 166 -10.80 4.08 -3.10
N GLN A 167 -11.62 3.55 -4.01
CA GLN A 167 -12.57 4.33 -4.81
C GLN A 167 -13.58 5.08 -3.93
N ASN A 168 -14.18 4.40 -2.95
CA ASN A 168 -15.18 4.97 -2.05
C ASN A 168 -14.58 6.13 -1.26
N VAL A 169 -13.39 5.95 -0.67
CA VAL A 169 -12.69 6.98 0.12
C VAL A 169 -12.33 8.18 -0.76
N ALA A 170 -11.77 7.96 -1.95
CA ALA A 170 -11.43 9.03 -2.87
C ALA A 170 -12.68 9.86 -3.25
N THR A 171 -13.77 9.19 -3.59
CA THR A 171 -15.05 9.84 -3.96
C THR A 171 -15.60 10.68 -2.81
N ALA A 172 -15.69 10.09 -1.61
CA ALA A 172 -16.25 10.76 -0.43
C ALA A 172 -15.41 11.97 0.01
N LEU A 173 -14.08 11.83 0.02
CA LEU A 173 -13.19 12.93 0.42
C LEU A 173 -13.14 14.04 -0.61
N ASN A 174 -13.14 13.74 -1.91
CA ASN A 174 -13.20 14.78 -2.94
C ASN A 174 -14.51 15.56 -2.92
N ALA A 175 -15.63 14.91 -2.65
CA ALA A 175 -16.90 15.59 -2.44
C ALA A 175 -16.85 16.52 -1.19
N LYS A 176 -16.32 16.00 -0.07
CA LYS A 176 -16.15 16.75 1.17
C LYS A 176 -15.20 17.97 1.01
N TRP A 177 -14.18 17.85 0.18
CA TRP A 177 -13.13 18.86 -0.03
C TRP A 177 -13.33 19.63 -1.33
N ALA A 178 -14.54 19.68 -1.88
CA ALA A 178 -14.81 20.33 -3.16
C ALA A 178 -14.32 21.80 -3.21
N ALA A 179 -14.42 22.53 -2.11
CA ALA A 179 -13.92 23.91 -1.97
C ALA A 179 -12.43 24.01 -1.63
N ASP A 180 -11.77 22.90 -1.29
CA ASP A 180 -10.36 22.87 -0.94
C ASP A 180 -9.47 22.69 -2.18
N ARG A 181 -8.17 22.96 -2.01
CA ARG A 181 -7.16 22.64 -3.05
C ARG A 181 -6.74 21.17 -3.04
N ALA A 182 -6.90 20.48 -1.91
CA ALA A 182 -6.48 19.09 -1.77
C ALA A 182 -7.40 18.15 -2.53
N ARG A 183 -6.82 17.11 -3.16
CA ARG A 183 -7.53 16.05 -3.90
C ARG A 183 -6.98 14.68 -3.56
N VAL A 184 -7.86 13.69 -3.58
CA VAL A 184 -7.52 12.28 -3.46
C VAL A 184 -7.65 11.63 -4.84
N HIS A 185 -6.57 11.03 -5.29
CA HIS A 185 -6.45 10.40 -6.60
C HIS A 185 -6.42 8.88 -6.45
N PHE A 186 -7.55 8.20 -6.60
CA PHE A 186 -7.53 6.75 -6.78
C PHE A 186 -7.10 6.42 -8.20
N LEU A 187 -6.07 5.60 -8.33
CA LEU A 187 -5.47 5.22 -9.61
C LEU A 187 -5.60 3.71 -9.83
N PRO A 188 -6.75 3.25 -10.38
CA PRO A 188 -6.97 1.82 -10.65
C PRO A 188 -5.99 1.26 -11.68
N GLU A 189 -5.39 2.10 -12.51
CA GLU A 189 -4.39 1.72 -13.52
C GLU A 189 -3.16 1.06 -12.90
N TYR A 190 -2.90 1.31 -11.62
CA TYR A 190 -1.87 0.60 -10.87
C TYR A 190 -2.18 -0.90 -10.76
N TYR A 191 -3.46 -1.26 -10.55
CA TYR A 191 -3.92 -2.63 -10.33
C TYR A 191 -4.37 -3.32 -11.63
N ASP A 192 -4.66 -2.62 -12.68
CA ASP A 192 -5.00 -3.20 -14.00
C ASP A 192 -3.80 -4.00 -14.54
N GLU A 193 -3.46 -5.00 -13.74
CA GLU A 193 -2.21 -5.71 -13.71
C GLU A 193 -2.02 -6.61 -14.90
N ASP A 194 -3.08 -7.07 -15.41
CA ASP A 194 -3.10 -8.17 -16.32
C ASP A 194 -2.59 -7.80 -17.70
N ARG A 195 -3.04 -6.66 -18.13
CA ARG A 195 -2.71 -6.18 -19.44
C ARG A 195 -1.29 -5.64 -19.49
N TRP A 196 -0.93 -4.79 -18.52
CA TRP A 196 0.39 -4.15 -18.53
C TRP A 196 1.53 -5.15 -18.30
N SER A 197 1.35 -6.09 -17.38
CA SER A 197 2.38 -7.10 -17.09
C SER A 197 2.56 -8.07 -18.25
N TYR A 198 1.46 -8.50 -18.86
CA TYR A 198 1.49 -9.35 -20.05
C TYR A 198 2.21 -8.67 -21.21
N ASP A 199 1.82 -7.44 -21.54
CA ASP A 199 2.41 -6.67 -22.64
C ASP A 199 3.90 -6.42 -22.41
N PHE A 200 4.28 -6.08 -21.17
CA PHE A 200 5.67 -5.88 -20.80
C PHE A 200 6.48 -7.17 -20.94
N LEU A 201 6.01 -8.28 -20.37
CA LEU A 201 6.71 -9.56 -20.41
C LEU A 201 6.88 -10.05 -21.86
N LYS A 202 5.84 -9.93 -22.66
CA LYS A 202 5.88 -10.26 -24.09
C LYS A 202 6.91 -9.42 -24.85
N ALA A 203 6.99 -8.11 -24.55
CA ALA A 203 8.00 -7.23 -25.14
C ALA A 203 9.44 -7.60 -24.73
N GLN A 204 9.61 -8.27 -23.58
CA GLN A 204 10.89 -8.82 -23.12
C GLN A 204 11.17 -10.24 -23.67
N GLY A 205 10.34 -10.76 -24.57
CA GLY A 205 10.45 -12.11 -25.11
C GLY A 205 10.05 -13.22 -24.12
N ILE A 206 9.34 -12.86 -23.04
CA ILE A 206 8.88 -13.82 -22.03
C ILE A 206 7.44 -14.21 -22.35
N VAL A 207 7.24 -15.47 -22.75
CA VAL A 207 5.92 -16.00 -23.10
C VAL A 207 5.47 -16.98 -22.01
N GLN A 208 4.36 -16.63 -21.35
CA GLN A 208 3.72 -17.47 -20.34
C GLN A 208 2.73 -18.41 -21.03
N ILE A 209 2.97 -19.73 -20.93
CA ILE A 209 2.18 -20.73 -21.68
C ILE A 209 0.89 -21.16 -20.99
N ASP A 210 0.84 -21.04 -19.66
CA ASP A 210 -0.30 -21.52 -18.85
C ASP A 210 -1.31 -20.41 -18.50
N LYS A 211 -1.17 -19.24 -19.12
CA LYS A 211 -2.01 -18.06 -18.83
C LYS A 211 -2.95 -17.64 -19.95
N THR A 212 -3.00 -18.39 -21.02
CA THR A 212 -3.98 -18.08 -22.08
C THR A 212 -5.34 -18.58 -21.62
N PRO A 213 -6.29 -17.68 -21.31
CA PRO A 213 -7.64 -18.12 -20.95
C PRO A 213 -8.26 -18.86 -22.14
N PRO A 214 -9.08 -19.86 -21.90
CA PRO A 214 -9.94 -20.41 -22.93
C PRO A 214 -10.76 -19.32 -23.58
N ALA A 215 -10.94 -19.39 -24.89
CA ALA A 215 -11.71 -18.39 -25.63
C ALA A 215 -13.10 -18.19 -25.01
N GLY A 216 -13.43 -16.93 -24.66
CA GLY A 216 -14.72 -16.58 -24.09
C GLY A 216 -14.81 -16.67 -22.55
N GLN A 217 -13.73 -17.02 -21.85
CA GLN A 217 -13.66 -16.91 -20.39
C GLN A 217 -12.84 -15.67 -19.98
N PRO A 218 -13.22 -14.98 -18.90
CA PRO A 218 -12.32 -14.00 -18.31
C PRO A 218 -11.00 -14.69 -17.97
N ALA A 219 -9.90 -13.98 -18.15
CA ALA A 219 -8.56 -14.49 -17.81
C ALA A 219 -8.49 -14.82 -16.32
N ASP A 220 -9.01 -15.98 -15.94
CA ASP A 220 -8.80 -16.52 -14.59
C ASP A 220 -7.41 -17.15 -14.57
N ARG A 221 -6.48 -16.42 -14.05
CA ARG A 221 -5.07 -16.72 -13.93
C ARG A 221 -4.74 -17.65 -12.80
N ARG A 222 -5.72 -18.01 -12.02
CA ARG A 222 -5.61 -18.91 -10.89
C ARG A 222 -5.93 -20.35 -11.31
N THR A 223 -5.63 -20.69 -12.56
CA THR A 223 -5.90 -22.03 -13.09
C THR A 223 -5.06 -23.12 -12.42
N ASP A 224 -3.89 -22.78 -11.85
CA ASP A 224 -3.17 -23.71 -10.99
C ASP A 224 -3.55 -23.49 -9.52
N THR A 225 -4.69 -24.05 -9.12
CA THR A 225 -5.17 -24.02 -7.72
C THR A 225 -4.49 -25.07 -6.84
N ARG A 226 -3.60 -25.89 -7.39
CA ARG A 226 -2.84 -26.88 -6.61
C ARG A 226 -1.99 -26.16 -5.58
N ASN A 227 -2.02 -26.65 -4.34
CA ASN A 227 -1.29 -26.05 -3.22
C ASN A 227 -1.61 -24.58 -2.93
N GLY A 228 -2.80 -24.09 -3.30
CA GLY A 228 -3.21 -22.70 -3.11
C GLY A 228 -2.42 -21.70 -3.96
N MET A 229 -1.90 -22.11 -5.12
CA MET A 229 -1.09 -21.26 -6.00
C MET A 229 -1.84 -19.97 -6.35
N HIS A 230 -1.28 -18.83 -5.96
CA HIS A 230 -1.80 -17.50 -6.21
C HIS A 230 -0.63 -16.53 -6.45
N ASP A 231 0.15 -16.87 -7.48
CA ASP A 231 1.39 -16.18 -7.84
C ASP A 231 1.42 -15.83 -9.33
N ASP A 232 2.31 -14.93 -9.68
CA ASP A 232 2.61 -14.53 -11.04
C ASP A 232 4.08 -14.18 -11.18
N ILE A 233 4.60 -14.18 -12.40
CA ILE A 233 5.98 -13.81 -12.69
C ILE A 233 6.28 -12.38 -12.18
N TYR A 234 5.37 -11.44 -12.37
CA TYR A 234 5.62 -10.06 -11.96
C TYR A 234 5.61 -9.89 -10.44
N TYR A 235 4.74 -10.60 -9.70
CA TYR A 235 4.76 -10.62 -8.23
C TYR A 235 6.04 -11.24 -7.71
N THR A 236 6.37 -12.43 -8.22
CA THR A 236 7.60 -13.16 -7.87
C THR A 236 8.84 -12.29 -8.13
N ALA A 237 8.93 -11.69 -9.32
CA ALA A 237 10.09 -10.89 -9.69
C ALA A 237 10.23 -9.62 -8.84
N GLN A 238 9.14 -8.88 -8.58
CA GLN A 238 9.18 -7.66 -7.77
C GLN A 238 9.42 -7.95 -6.28
N ALA A 239 8.85 -9.04 -5.73
CA ALA A 239 9.15 -9.46 -4.37
C ALA A 239 10.63 -9.87 -4.21
N ALA A 240 11.21 -10.52 -5.22
CA ALA A 240 12.62 -10.90 -5.21
C ALA A 240 13.59 -9.69 -5.20
N VAL A 241 13.16 -8.52 -5.65
CA VAL A 241 13.96 -7.28 -5.54
C VAL A 241 14.20 -6.90 -4.09
N GLN A 242 13.19 -7.10 -3.22
CA GLN A 242 13.35 -6.84 -1.79
C GLN A 242 14.22 -7.90 -1.12
N ASP A 243 13.94 -9.18 -1.38
CA ASP A 243 14.72 -10.31 -0.86
C ASP A 243 14.35 -11.59 -1.61
N PRO A 244 15.30 -12.27 -2.28
CA PRO A 244 15.04 -13.57 -2.95
C PRO A 244 14.52 -14.67 -2.03
N ARG A 245 14.75 -14.59 -0.72
CA ARG A 245 14.18 -15.54 0.26
C ARG A 245 12.66 -15.48 0.34
N LEU A 246 12.05 -14.33 -0.02
CA LEU A 246 10.59 -14.16 -0.04
C LEU A 246 9.90 -15.02 -1.09
N ILE A 247 10.63 -15.42 -2.12
CA ILE A 247 10.17 -16.31 -3.20
C ILE A 247 10.76 -17.71 -3.10
N ARG A 248 11.41 -18.06 -1.98
CA ARG A 248 12.09 -19.35 -1.75
C ARG A 248 13.06 -19.72 -2.89
N ALA A 249 13.81 -18.71 -3.37
CA ALA A 249 14.62 -18.85 -4.58
C ALA A 249 15.62 -20.01 -4.48
N ASP A 250 16.41 -20.08 -3.40
CA ASP A 250 17.44 -21.10 -3.22
C ASP A 250 16.84 -22.50 -3.09
N GLU A 251 15.75 -22.64 -2.32
CA GLU A 251 15.05 -23.91 -2.15
C GLU A 251 14.42 -24.39 -3.46
N ARG A 252 13.82 -23.47 -4.23
CA ARG A 252 13.22 -23.78 -5.53
C ARG A 252 14.28 -24.19 -6.56
N VAL A 253 15.40 -23.46 -6.62
CA VAL A 253 16.52 -23.80 -7.52
C VAL A 253 17.06 -25.19 -7.17
N LYS A 254 17.32 -25.47 -5.88
CA LYS A 254 17.80 -26.76 -5.40
C LYS A 254 16.84 -27.92 -5.71
N ALA A 255 15.54 -27.65 -5.68
CA ALA A 255 14.49 -28.63 -5.96
C ALA A 255 14.15 -28.75 -7.46
N GLY A 256 14.73 -27.96 -8.35
CA GLY A 256 14.34 -27.92 -9.77
C GLY A 256 12.92 -27.32 -10.00
N LEU A 257 12.45 -26.47 -9.10
CA LEU A 257 11.09 -25.90 -9.12
C LEU A 257 11.09 -24.38 -9.33
N PHE A 258 12.18 -23.81 -9.88
CA PHE A 258 12.29 -22.37 -10.07
C PHE A 258 11.77 -21.93 -11.45
N SER A 259 10.56 -22.33 -11.75
CA SER A 259 9.80 -21.91 -12.93
C SER A 259 8.38 -21.50 -12.54
N LEU A 260 7.72 -20.68 -13.36
CA LEU A 260 6.34 -20.24 -13.19
C LEU A 260 5.71 -20.01 -14.57
N HIS A 261 4.52 -20.56 -14.78
CA HIS A 261 3.79 -20.46 -16.06
C HIS A 261 4.63 -20.88 -17.29
N GLY A 262 5.42 -21.95 -17.13
CA GLY A 262 6.30 -22.45 -18.20
C GLY A 262 7.54 -21.60 -18.45
N VAL A 263 7.79 -20.58 -17.64
CA VAL A 263 8.96 -19.71 -17.74
C VAL A 263 9.97 -20.07 -16.67
N GLU A 264 11.21 -20.37 -17.09
CA GLU A 264 12.33 -20.56 -16.18
C GLU A 264 12.76 -19.23 -15.59
N LEU A 265 12.83 -19.15 -14.26
CA LEU A 265 13.19 -17.96 -13.51
C LEU A 265 14.69 -17.88 -13.18
N ALA A 266 15.45 -18.97 -13.34
CA ALA A 266 16.89 -18.97 -13.11
C ALA A 266 17.65 -18.20 -14.19
N PRO A 267 18.79 -17.60 -13.84
CA PRO A 267 19.33 -17.44 -12.49
C PRO A 267 18.57 -16.38 -11.68
N VAL A 268 18.61 -16.47 -10.36
CA VAL A 268 17.91 -15.54 -9.43
C VAL A 268 18.18 -14.06 -9.75
N ALA A 269 19.43 -13.72 -10.11
CA ALA A 269 19.80 -12.35 -10.48
C ALA A 269 18.99 -11.82 -11.69
N ARG A 270 18.66 -12.68 -12.66
CA ARG A 270 17.82 -12.31 -13.81
C ARG A 270 16.38 -12.00 -13.36
N THR A 271 15.85 -12.78 -12.44
CA THR A 271 14.52 -12.54 -11.87
C THR A 271 14.47 -11.22 -11.10
N VAL A 272 15.48 -10.92 -10.29
CA VAL A 272 15.60 -9.64 -9.59
C VAL A 272 15.67 -8.46 -10.58
N GLU A 273 16.48 -8.58 -11.64
CA GLU A 273 16.59 -7.55 -12.67
C GLU A 273 15.27 -7.35 -13.42
N LEU A 274 14.56 -8.42 -13.72
CA LEU A 274 13.21 -8.36 -14.30
C LEU A 274 12.25 -7.59 -13.38
N GLY A 275 12.31 -7.85 -12.07
CA GLY A 275 11.49 -7.17 -11.07
C GLY A 275 11.73 -5.66 -11.04
N ARG A 276 12.99 -5.22 -11.12
CA ARG A 276 13.33 -3.78 -11.23
C ARG A 276 12.75 -3.14 -12.48
N LYS A 277 12.88 -3.81 -13.63
CA LYS A 277 12.32 -3.31 -14.91
C LYS A 277 10.80 -3.21 -14.86
N LEU A 278 10.12 -4.21 -14.27
CA LEU A 278 8.68 -4.20 -14.06
C LEU A 278 8.25 -3.03 -13.16
N ALA A 279 8.99 -2.75 -12.09
CA ALA A 279 8.70 -1.63 -11.19
C ALA A 279 8.77 -0.29 -11.91
N VAL A 280 9.83 -0.03 -12.68
CA VAL A 280 9.99 1.19 -13.47
C VAL A 280 8.87 1.34 -14.51
N TYR A 281 8.53 0.24 -15.20
CA TYR A 281 7.45 0.27 -16.21
C TYR A 281 6.10 0.60 -15.57
N ARG A 282 5.75 -0.05 -14.45
CA ARG A 282 4.52 0.19 -13.70
C ARG A 282 4.45 1.61 -13.16
N ALA A 283 5.57 2.15 -12.66
CA ALA A 283 5.67 3.53 -12.20
C ALA A 283 5.34 4.54 -13.31
N GLY A 284 5.78 4.29 -14.52
CA GLY A 284 5.43 5.12 -15.70
C GLY A 284 3.94 5.12 -16.02
N ILE A 285 3.24 3.99 -15.83
CA ILE A 285 1.77 3.91 -15.98
C ILE A 285 1.10 4.79 -14.92
N VAL A 286 1.50 4.64 -13.65
CA VAL A 286 0.94 5.40 -12.54
C VAL A 286 1.16 6.90 -12.70
N ALA A 287 2.35 7.31 -13.12
CA ALA A 287 2.65 8.73 -13.35
C ALA A 287 1.73 9.33 -14.44
N ARG A 288 1.49 8.62 -15.54
CA ARG A 288 0.54 9.07 -16.58
C ARG A 288 -0.90 9.12 -16.07
N ALA A 289 -1.35 8.10 -15.34
CA ALA A 289 -2.67 8.07 -14.72
C ALA A 289 -2.87 9.23 -13.73
N PHE A 290 -1.86 9.53 -12.94
CA PHE A 290 -1.88 10.68 -12.03
C PHE A 290 -2.03 12.00 -12.78
N GLN A 291 -1.27 12.22 -13.86
CA GLN A 291 -1.41 13.44 -14.68
C GLN A 291 -2.81 13.58 -15.28
N ALA A 292 -3.41 12.48 -15.73
CA ALA A 292 -4.80 12.48 -16.21
C ALA A 292 -5.79 12.80 -15.09
N SER A 293 -5.60 12.23 -13.90
CA SER A 293 -6.42 12.49 -12.71
C SER A 293 -6.31 13.94 -12.23
N LEU A 294 -5.10 14.53 -12.24
CA LEU A 294 -4.90 15.94 -11.93
C LEU A 294 -5.72 16.85 -12.84
N LYS A 295 -5.69 16.62 -14.15
CA LYS A 295 -6.48 17.39 -15.12
C LYS A 295 -7.98 17.28 -14.82
N ARG A 296 -8.47 16.06 -14.55
CA ARG A 296 -9.90 15.80 -14.29
C ARG A 296 -10.41 16.44 -12.99
N LEU A 297 -9.62 16.41 -11.92
CA LEU A 297 -10.07 16.86 -10.59
C LEU A 297 -9.78 18.33 -10.29
N ARG A 298 -9.05 19.04 -11.16
CA ARG A 298 -8.74 20.46 -11.02
C ARG A 298 -9.43 21.36 -12.07
N GLN A 299 -10.24 20.74 -12.94
CA GLN A 299 -11.21 21.45 -13.79
C GLN A 299 -12.46 21.80 -12.98
#